data_bd66efeea299e21a051d98e4bdd95555
#
_entry.id   bd66efeea299e21a051d98e4bdd95555
#
_cell.length_a   1.000
_cell.length_b   1.000
_cell.length_c   1.000
_cell.angle_alpha   90.00
_cell.angle_beta   90.00
_cell.angle_gamma   90.00
#
_symmetry.space_group_name_H-M   'P 1'
#
loop_
_entity.id
_entity.type
_entity.pdbx_description
1 polymer ?
#
loop_
_entity_poly.entity_id
_entity_poly.type
_entity_poly.pdbx_seq_one_letter_code
_entity_poly.pdbx_strand_id
1 'polypeptide(L)'
;DIAKAKIQVVMGLSGSGKSTLIRHLNRLIEPTFGKILIDKKDVLSLSKKELLLFRQKNMSMVFQKFALFPHKTIIDNIGYGLSIQSLSKDVRIEKASKWLKRVGLEGYEEYFPNQLSGGMQQRVGLARALATDAEILLMDEAFSALDPLIRADMQNILLDLQNELHKTIVFITHDLDEALKIGDKIAILRDGLIVQDSDPQDIILNPADEYVSDFIKDINRARVIKAKSIMSKISKPVKGSLSINQNMVLEDILQEITKNPNKDIMVENNQGKTIGKISIKELLNGIKRPDTK
;
A
#
# COMPACT_ATOMS: atom_id res chain seq x y z
N ASP A 1 -6.21 -14.37 0.97
CA ASP A 1 -6.91 -13.69 2.07
C ASP A 1 -6.18 -12.39 2.42
N ILE A 2 -6.95 -11.33 2.72
CA ILE A 2 -6.41 -10.01 3.10
C ILE A 2 -6.51 -9.86 4.61
N ALA A 3 -5.38 -9.61 5.27
CA ALA A 3 -5.34 -9.40 6.71
C ALA A 3 -5.90 -8.03 7.10
N LYS A 4 -6.62 -7.95 8.25
CA LYS A 4 -7.10 -6.67 8.79
C LYS A 4 -5.94 -5.74 9.12
N ALA A 5 -6.18 -4.45 8.96
CA ALA A 5 -5.21 -3.39 9.24
C ALA A 5 -3.90 -3.52 8.44
N LYS A 6 -3.96 -4.12 7.25
CA LYS A 6 -2.82 -4.33 6.35
C LYS A 6 -3.10 -3.75 4.97
N ILE A 7 -2.01 -3.43 4.26
CA ILE A 7 -2.05 -3.01 2.86
C ILE A 7 -1.76 -4.24 1.99
N GLN A 8 -2.79 -4.72 1.30
CA GLN A 8 -2.65 -5.71 0.25
C GLN A 8 -2.51 -4.99 -1.08
N VAL A 9 -1.35 -5.08 -1.69
CA VAL A 9 -1.16 -4.59 -3.07
C VAL A 9 -1.55 -5.69 -4.05
N VAL A 10 -2.24 -5.30 -5.12
CA VAL A 10 -2.51 -6.15 -6.28
C VAL A 10 -1.86 -5.50 -7.49
N MET A 11 -0.88 -6.18 -8.07
CA MET A 11 -0.16 -5.68 -9.23
C MET A 11 -0.20 -6.66 -10.41
N GLY A 12 0.21 -6.19 -11.59
CA GLY A 12 0.24 -6.96 -12.83
C GLY A 12 0.21 -6.03 -14.05
N LEU A 13 0.43 -6.56 -15.23
CA LEU A 13 0.40 -5.79 -16.48
C LEU A 13 -0.99 -5.22 -16.78
N SER A 14 -1.06 -4.27 -17.71
CA SER A 14 -2.35 -3.79 -18.22
C SER A 14 -3.18 -4.96 -18.77
N GLY A 15 -4.48 -4.97 -18.47
CA GLY A 15 -5.37 -6.06 -18.89
C GLY A 15 -5.36 -7.31 -18.00
N SER A 16 -4.51 -7.44 -16.99
CA SER A 16 -4.47 -8.62 -16.10
C SER A 16 -5.70 -8.82 -15.21
N GLY A 17 -6.65 -7.86 -15.16
CA GLY A 17 -7.89 -7.98 -14.40
C GLY A 17 -7.92 -7.26 -13.05
N LYS A 18 -6.89 -6.48 -12.69
CA LYS A 18 -6.78 -5.79 -11.39
C LYS A 18 -7.99 -4.91 -11.04
N SER A 19 -8.36 -3.99 -11.94
CA SER A 19 -9.51 -3.09 -11.74
C SER A 19 -10.84 -3.83 -11.72
N THR A 20 -10.94 -4.96 -12.41
CA THR A 20 -12.11 -5.85 -12.33
C THR A 20 -12.18 -6.51 -10.95
N LEU A 21 -11.07 -7.03 -10.46
CA LEU A 21 -10.98 -7.66 -9.13
C LEU A 21 -11.41 -6.69 -8.02
N ILE A 22 -10.87 -5.47 -8.00
CA ILE A 22 -11.23 -4.50 -6.93
C ILE A 22 -12.71 -4.10 -7.00
N ARG A 23 -13.27 -4.01 -8.21
CA ARG A 23 -14.70 -3.70 -8.41
C ARG A 23 -15.62 -4.86 -8.09
N HIS A 24 -15.14 -6.10 -8.08
CA HIS A 24 -15.87 -7.23 -7.50
C HIS A 24 -15.96 -7.12 -5.97
N LEU A 25 -14.89 -6.69 -5.29
CA LEU A 25 -14.87 -6.60 -3.82
C LEU A 25 -16.00 -5.71 -3.27
N ASN A 26 -16.35 -4.64 -3.96
CA ASN A 26 -17.47 -3.77 -3.60
C ASN A 26 -18.75 -4.02 -4.42
N ARG A 27 -18.79 -5.09 -5.23
CA ARG A 27 -19.88 -5.45 -6.14
C ARG A 27 -20.31 -4.34 -7.11
N LEU A 28 -19.39 -3.44 -7.51
CA LEU A 28 -19.63 -2.56 -8.67
C LEU A 28 -19.74 -3.37 -9.98
N ILE A 29 -19.05 -4.52 -10.01
CA ILE A 29 -19.20 -5.54 -11.04
C ILE A 29 -19.60 -6.83 -10.32
N GLU A 30 -20.68 -7.47 -10.76
CA GLU A 30 -21.12 -8.76 -10.22
C GLU A 30 -20.19 -9.88 -10.74
N PRO A 31 -19.61 -10.72 -9.86
CA PRO A 31 -18.86 -11.88 -10.32
C PRO A 31 -19.81 -12.96 -10.86
N THR A 32 -19.32 -13.74 -11.82
CA THR A 32 -20.12 -14.85 -12.41
C THR A 32 -20.32 -15.97 -11.38
N PHE A 33 -19.32 -16.26 -10.56
CA PHE A 33 -19.39 -17.23 -9.45
C PHE A 33 -18.27 -16.94 -8.44
N GLY A 34 -18.32 -17.63 -7.30
CA GLY A 34 -17.37 -17.45 -6.20
C GLY A 34 -18.02 -16.87 -4.96
N LYS A 35 -17.21 -16.41 -4.01
CA LYS A 35 -17.63 -15.76 -2.76
C LYS A 35 -16.72 -14.60 -2.41
N ILE A 36 -17.29 -13.56 -1.78
CA ILE A 36 -16.53 -12.43 -1.23
C ILE A 36 -16.89 -12.35 0.24
N LEU A 37 -15.99 -12.81 1.09
CA LEU A 37 -16.21 -12.87 2.53
C LEU A 37 -15.56 -11.68 3.22
N ILE A 38 -16.34 -10.89 3.96
CA ILE A 38 -15.87 -9.82 4.84
C ILE A 38 -16.42 -10.10 6.23
N ASP A 39 -15.54 -10.30 7.20
CA ASP A 39 -15.89 -10.73 8.56
C ASP A 39 -16.85 -11.96 8.55
N LYS A 40 -16.53 -12.94 7.72
CA LYS A 40 -17.31 -14.18 7.50
C LYS A 40 -18.69 -13.97 6.84
N LYS A 41 -19.07 -12.74 6.50
CA LYS A 41 -20.31 -12.42 5.79
C LYS A 41 -20.06 -12.42 4.28
N ASP A 42 -20.82 -13.19 3.53
CA ASP A 42 -20.74 -13.18 2.07
C ASP A 42 -21.43 -11.94 1.51
N VAL A 43 -20.63 -11.06 0.90
CA VAL A 43 -21.12 -9.81 0.29
C VAL A 43 -22.04 -10.08 -0.88
N LEU A 44 -21.90 -11.24 -1.56
CA LEU A 44 -22.72 -11.61 -2.71
C LEU A 44 -24.15 -12.02 -2.30
N SER A 45 -24.35 -12.45 -1.05
CA SER A 45 -25.67 -12.81 -0.53
C SER A 45 -26.54 -11.61 -0.13
N LEU A 46 -25.95 -10.39 -0.10
CA LEU A 46 -26.67 -9.18 0.32
C LEU A 46 -27.70 -8.75 -0.71
N SER A 47 -28.90 -8.40 -0.26
CA SER A 47 -29.91 -7.68 -1.06
C SER A 47 -29.37 -6.29 -1.49
N LYS A 48 -30.00 -5.68 -2.49
CA LYS A 48 -29.61 -4.33 -2.97
C LYS A 48 -29.58 -3.28 -1.84
N LYS A 49 -30.56 -3.32 -0.93
CA LYS A 49 -30.64 -2.38 0.21
C LYS A 49 -29.52 -2.63 1.22
N GLU A 50 -29.28 -3.89 1.57
CA GLU A 50 -28.19 -4.26 2.48
C GLU A 50 -26.81 -3.95 1.89
N LEU A 51 -26.61 -4.20 0.59
CA LEU A 51 -25.36 -3.86 -0.10
C LEU A 51 -25.09 -2.35 -0.09
N LEU A 52 -26.12 -1.52 -0.27
CA LEU A 52 -25.97 -0.07 -0.19
C LEU A 52 -25.50 0.36 1.19
N LEU A 53 -26.15 -0.12 2.25
CA LEU A 53 -25.77 0.16 3.64
C LEU A 53 -24.39 -0.39 3.97
N PHE A 54 -24.06 -1.59 3.46
CA PHE A 54 -22.77 -2.22 3.63
C PHE A 54 -21.65 -1.36 3.02
N ARG A 55 -21.81 -0.89 1.78
CA ARG A 55 -20.83 0.01 1.12
C ARG A 55 -20.66 1.32 1.89
N GLN A 56 -21.76 1.95 2.32
CA GLN A 56 -21.73 3.22 3.06
C GLN A 56 -20.94 3.12 4.37
N LYS A 57 -21.00 1.97 5.03
CA LYS A 57 -20.42 1.77 6.37
C LYS A 57 -19.01 1.15 6.32
N ASN A 58 -18.78 0.20 5.42
CA ASN A 58 -17.60 -0.66 5.52
C ASN A 58 -16.55 -0.39 4.44
N MET A 59 -16.91 0.27 3.33
CA MET A 59 -16.00 0.44 2.20
C MET A 59 -15.99 1.86 1.68
N SER A 60 -14.80 2.35 1.35
CA SER A 60 -14.62 3.55 0.54
C SER A 60 -13.67 3.27 -0.62
N MET A 61 -13.73 4.10 -1.68
CA MET A 61 -12.92 3.89 -2.87
C MET A 61 -12.29 5.18 -3.36
N VAL A 62 -11.00 5.11 -3.68
CA VAL A 62 -10.24 6.15 -4.39
C VAL A 62 -10.01 5.68 -5.82
N PHE A 63 -10.32 6.52 -6.78
CA PHE A 63 -10.27 6.22 -8.20
C PHE A 63 -9.07 6.87 -8.87
N GLN A 64 -8.58 6.27 -9.96
CA GLN A 64 -7.48 6.77 -10.77
C GLN A 64 -7.69 8.20 -11.28
N LYS A 65 -8.91 8.55 -11.73
CA LYS A 65 -9.29 9.87 -12.26
C LYS A 65 -10.00 10.74 -11.21
N PHE A 66 -9.55 10.72 -9.95
CA PHE A 66 -10.04 11.51 -8.81
C PHE A 66 -11.54 11.38 -8.53
N ALA A 67 -12.39 11.30 -9.54
CA ALA A 67 -13.86 11.20 -9.48
C ALA A 67 -14.51 12.27 -8.58
N LEU A 68 -13.97 13.48 -8.57
CA LEU A 68 -14.54 14.61 -7.86
C LEU A 68 -15.75 15.18 -8.61
N PHE A 69 -16.72 15.71 -7.88
CA PHE A 69 -17.86 16.41 -8.45
C PHE A 69 -17.43 17.83 -8.87
N PRO A 70 -17.37 18.15 -10.18
CA PRO A 70 -16.82 19.42 -10.66
C PRO A 70 -17.64 20.65 -10.26
N HIS A 71 -18.93 20.45 -9.96
CA HIS A 71 -19.88 21.48 -9.55
C HIS A 71 -20.02 21.64 -8.03
N LYS A 72 -19.22 20.93 -7.24
CA LYS A 72 -19.18 21.01 -5.78
C LYS A 72 -17.83 21.58 -5.33
N THR A 73 -17.87 22.35 -4.24
CA THR A 73 -16.65 22.82 -3.57
C THR A 73 -15.83 21.65 -3.03
N ILE A 74 -14.58 21.91 -2.63
CA ILE A 74 -13.71 20.89 -2.08
C ILE A 74 -14.27 20.34 -0.76
N ILE A 75 -14.76 21.22 0.11
CA ILE A 75 -15.39 20.80 1.38
C ILE A 75 -16.62 19.92 1.13
N ASP A 76 -17.46 20.26 0.14
CA ASP A 76 -18.63 19.48 -0.24
C ASP A 76 -18.25 18.14 -0.89
N ASN A 77 -17.15 18.09 -1.65
CA ASN A 77 -16.63 16.83 -2.18
C ASN A 77 -16.21 15.89 -1.07
N ILE A 78 -15.44 16.37 -0.08
CA ILE A 78 -15.00 15.56 1.07
C ILE A 78 -16.22 15.12 1.91
N GLY A 79 -17.16 16.05 2.17
CA GLY A 79 -18.35 15.81 2.95
C GLY A 79 -19.43 14.95 2.25
N TYR A 80 -19.28 14.63 0.96
CA TYR A 80 -20.32 13.95 0.19
C TYR A 80 -20.69 12.58 0.75
N GLY A 81 -19.71 11.73 1.07
CA GLY A 81 -19.97 10.43 1.68
C GLY A 81 -20.71 10.52 3.01
N LEU A 82 -20.38 11.54 3.81
CA LEU A 82 -21.06 11.82 5.09
C LEU A 82 -22.51 12.27 4.89
N SER A 83 -22.83 12.94 3.77
CA SER A 83 -24.22 13.32 3.45
C SER A 83 -25.11 12.10 3.17
N ILE A 84 -24.51 11.05 2.58
CA ILE A 84 -25.22 9.78 2.33
C ILE A 84 -25.45 9.02 3.64
N GLN A 85 -24.60 9.20 4.64
CA GLN A 85 -24.76 8.64 5.99
C GLN A 85 -25.78 9.40 6.85
N SER A 86 -26.49 10.39 6.27
CA SER A 86 -27.52 11.21 6.93
C SER A 86 -27.03 12.05 8.12
N LEU A 87 -25.74 12.42 8.15
CA LEU A 87 -25.20 13.32 9.15
C LEU A 87 -25.66 14.76 8.91
N SER A 88 -25.83 15.54 9.99
CA SER A 88 -26.17 16.97 9.90
C SER A 88 -25.10 17.76 9.14
N LYS A 89 -25.50 18.92 8.60
CA LYS A 89 -24.58 19.77 7.82
C LYS A 89 -23.36 20.17 8.63
N ASP A 90 -23.53 20.56 9.88
CA ASP A 90 -22.44 21.03 10.75
C ASP A 90 -21.43 19.93 11.04
N VAL A 91 -21.89 18.72 11.37
CA VAL A 91 -21.02 17.56 11.59
C VAL A 91 -20.26 17.16 10.30
N ARG A 92 -20.90 17.31 9.13
CA ARG A 92 -20.24 17.02 7.85
C ARG A 92 -19.13 18.02 7.56
N ILE A 93 -19.37 19.32 7.77
CA ILE A 93 -18.38 20.37 7.57
C ILE A 93 -17.21 20.18 8.53
N GLU A 94 -17.49 19.95 9.82
CA GLU A 94 -16.44 19.71 10.83
C GLU A 94 -15.53 18.54 10.43
N LYS A 95 -16.11 17.38 10.10
CA LYS A 95 -15.35 16.22 9.70
C LYS A 95 -14.59 16.44 8.39
N ALA A 96 -15.22 17.08 7.41
CA ALA A 96 -14.58 17.38 6.12
C ALA A 96 -13.42 18.36 6.29
N SER A 97 -13.56 19.41 7.09
CA SER A 97 -12.47 20.36 7.40
C SER A 97 -11.31 19.69 8.11
N LYS A 98 -11.58 18.79 9.07
CA LYS A 98 -10.54 18.00 9.73
C LYS A 98 -9.72 17.21 8.71
N TRP A 99 -10.36 16.52 7.75
CA TRP A 99 -9.67 15.75 6.74
C TRP A 99 -8.96 16.61 5.69
N LEU A 100 -9.56 17.76 5.32
CA LEU A 100 -8.95 18.73 4.44
C LEU A 100 -7.59 19.22 4.99
N LYS A 101 -7.58 19.56 6.29
CA LYS A 101 -6.37 19.96 7.01
C LYS A 101 -5.34 18.83 7.06
N ARG A 102 -5.77 17.59 7.31
CA ARG A 102 -4.87 16.42 7.40
C ARG A 102 -4.16 16.10 6.09
N VAL A 103 -4.80 16.37 4.95
CA VAL A 103 -4.18 16.20 3.65
C VAL A 103 -3.43 17.45 3.16
N GLY A 104 -3.27 18.46 4.02
CA GLY A 104 -2.49 19.68 3.74
C GLY A 104 -3.16 20.63 2.75
N LEU A 105 -4.50 20.73 2.79
CA LEU A 105 -5.28 21.59 1.90
C LEU A 105 -6.14 22.62 2.68
N GLU A 106 -5.72 23.01 3.89
CA GLU A 106 -6.35 24.07 4.66
C GLU A 106 -6.38 25.39 3.84
N GLY A 107 -7.53 26.06 3.79
CA GLY A 107 -7.73 27.28 3.01
C GLY A 107 -8.30 27.05 1.59
N TYR A 108 -8.51 25.79 1.18
CA TYR A 108 -9.08 25.43 -0.12
C TYR A 108 -10.54 24.98 -0.03
N GLU A 109 -11.24 25.23 1.08
CA GLU A 109 -12.59 24.76 1.38
C GLU A 109 -13.59 25.08 0.25
N GLU A 110 -13.59 26.36 -0.17
CA GLU A 110 -14.55 26.91 -1.12
C GLU A 110 -14.09 26.83 -2.59
N TYR A 111 -12.88 26.27 -2.83
CA TYR A 111 -12.39 26.08 -4.19
C TYR A 111 -13.15 24.94 -4.89
N PHE A 112 -13.10 24.92 -6.22
CA PHE A 112 -13.65 23.86 -7.06
C PHE A 112 -12.52 22.98 -7.60
N PRO A 113 -12.80 21.70 -7.99
CA PRO A 113 -11.78 20.78 -8.47
C PRO A 113 -10.92 21.32 -9.64
N ASN A 114 -11.50 22.07 -10.56
CA ASN A 114 -10.79 22.65 -11.71
C ASN A 114 -9.78 23.77 -11.33
N GLN A 115 -9.83 24.25 -10.11
CA GLN A 115 -8.87 25.26 -9.58
C GLN A 115 -7.68 24.59 -8.87
N LEU A 116 -7.65 23.26 -8.77
CA LEU A 116 -6.63 22.49 -8.07
C LEU A 116 -5.74 21.74 -9.07
N SER A 117 -4.45 21.57 -8.70
CA SER A 117 -3.56 20.65 -9.41
C SER A 117 -4.03 19.19 -9.26
N GLY A 118 -3.54 18.28 -10.14
CA GLY A 118 -3.86 16.86 -10.07
C GLY A 118 -3.52 16.22 -8.70
N GLY A 119 -2.37 16.57 -8.13
CA GLY A 119 -1.97 16.11 -6.79
C GLY A 119 -2.91 16.61 -5.70
N MET A 120 -3.34 17.88 -5.76
CA MET A 120 -4.33 18.42 -4.81
C MET A 120 -5.69 17.71 -4.97
N GLN A 121 -6.14 17.47 -6.20
CA GLN A 121 -7.39 16.72 -6.45
C GLN A 121 -7.30 15.29 -5.88
N GLN A 122 -6.15 14.64 -5.98
CA GLN A 122 -5.93 13.31 -5.40
C GLN A 122 -5.99 13.34 -3.87
N ARG A 123 -5.40 14.35 -3.22
CA ARG A 123 -5.53 14.57 -1.77
C ARG A 123 -6.99 14.75 -1.35
N VAL A 124 -7.78 15.49 -2.11
CA VAL A 124 -9.24 15.62 -1.90
C VAL A 124 -9.94 14.27 -2.03
N GLY A 125 -9.60 13.49 -3.05
CA GLY A 125 -10.15 12.14 -3.25
C GLY A 125 -9.86 11.20 -2.08
N LEU A 126 -8.61 11.24 -1.57
CA LEU A 126 -8.20 10.48 -0.38
C LEU A 126 -8.94 10.96 0.88
N ALA A 127 -9.00 12.29 1.12
CA ALA A 127 -9.74 12.87 2.24
C ALA A 127 -11.23 12.48 2.21
N ARG A 128 -11.88 12.52 1.05
CA ARG A 128 -13.28 12.08 0.86
C ARG A 128 -13.48 10.61 1.23
N ALA A 129 -12.57 9.75 0.82
CA ALA A 129 -12.66 8.33 1.12
C ALA A 129 -12.47 8.04 2.61
N LEU A 130 -11.55 8.75 3.27
CA LEU A 130 -11.26 8.58 4.70
C LEU A 130 -12.30 9.24 5.61
N ALA A 131 -12.95 10.32 5.16
CA ALA A 131 -13.96 11.04 5.93
C ALA A 131 -15.16 10.16 6.35
N THR A 132 -15.49 9.14 5.56
CA THR A 132 -16.61 8.21 5.85
C THR A 132 -16.29 7.23 6.98
N ASP A 133 -15.05 7.16 7.43
CA ASP A 133 -14.54 6.24 8.45
C ASP A 133 -14.73 4.74 8.15
N ALA A 134 -14.88 4.39 6.88
CA ALA A 134 -14.98 2.99 6.46
C ALA A 134 -13.72 2.18 6.85
N GLU A 135 -13.91 0.91 7.22
CA GLU A 135 -12.81 0.02 7.64
C GLU A 135 -11.93 -0.42 6.47
N ILE A 136 -12.50 -0.50 5.26
CA ILE A 136 -11.84 -0.98 4.05
C ILE A 136 -11.71 0.17 3.06
N LEU A 137 -10.48 0.44 2.62
CA LEU A 137 -10.16 1.41 1.59
C LEU A 137 -9.70 0.68 0.31
N LEU A 138 -10.44 0.88 -0.77
CA LEU A 138 -10.11 0.35 -2.09
C LEU A 138 -9.45 1.46 -2.92
N MET A 139 -8.28 1.20 -3.50
CA MET A 139 -7.52 2.19 -4.28
C MET A 139 -7.19 1.62 -5.66
N ASP A 140 -7.83 2.15 -6.71
CA ASP A 140 -7.65 1.69 -8.10
C ASP A 140 -6.69 2.63 -8.83
N GLU A 141 -5.40 2.27 -8.91
CA GLU A 141 -4.29 3.04 -9.52
C GLU A 141 -4.29 4.51 -9.08
N ALA A 142 -4.52 4.73 -7.80
CA ALA A 142 -4.82 6.04 -7.24
C ALA A 142 -3.70 7.08 -7.46
N PHE A 143 -2.45 6.68 -7.61
CA PHE A 143 -1.31 7.60 -7.75
C PHE A 143 -0.66 7.58 -9.14
N SER A 144 -1.18 6.79 -10.08
CA SER A 144 -0.58 6.62 -11.42
C SER A 144 -0.54 7.90 -12.26
N ALA A 145 -1.50 8.81 -12.07
CA ALA A 145 -1.61 10.06 -12.81
C ALA A 145 -0.77 11.21 -12.20
N LEU A 146 -0.03 10.97 -11.12
CA LEU A 146 0.76 11.99 -10.42
C LEU A 146 2.20 12.00 -10.92
N ASP A 147 2.84 13.18 -10.91
CA ASP A 147 4.27 13.28 -11.09
C ASP A 147 5.04 12.57 -9.96
N PRO A 148 6.32 12.19 -10.18
CA PRO A 148 7.07 11.37 -9.22
C PRO A 148 7.19 11.98 -7.82
N LEU A 149 7.35 13.31 -7.70
CA LEU A 149 7.52 13.97 -6.41
C LEU A 149 6.22 13.95 -5.61
N ILE A 150 5.11 14.35 -6.23
CA ILE A 150 3.78 14.34 -5.61
C ILE A 150 3.35 12.90 -5.28
N ARG A 151 3.67 11.93 -6.15
CA ARG A 151 3.41 10.50 -5.89
C ARG A 151 4.11 10.03 -4.63
N ALA A 152 5.41 10.33 -4.48
CA ALA A 152 6.18 9.96 -3.29
C ALA A 152 5.60 10.56 -2.01
N ASP A 153 5.13 11.81 -2.06
CA ASP A 153 4.48 12.50 -0.96
C ASP A 153 3.12 11.86 -0.60
N MET A 154 2.29 11.53 -1.60
CA MET A 154 1.02 10.83 -1.39
C MET A 154 1.18 9.45 -0.79
N GLN A 155 2.22 8.71 -1.18
CA GLN A 155 2.57 7.42 -0.59
C GLN A 155 2.95 7.57 0.89
N ASN A 156 3.73 8.59 1.24
CA ASN A 156 4.09 8.86 2.63
C ASN A 156 2.86 9.22 3.47
N ILE A 157 2.00 10.12 2.96
CA ILE A 157 0.72 10.46 3.61
C ILE A 157 -0.13 9.20 3.84
N LEU A 158 -0.22 8.29 2.85
CA LEU A 158 -0.98 7.04 2.99
C LEU A 158 -0.40 6.15 4.10
N LEU A 159 0.93 6.00 4.16
CA LEU A 159 1.61 5.20 5.17
C LEU A 159 1.42 5.78 6.59
N ASP A 160 1.55 7.11 6.74
CA ASP A 160 1.33 7.78 8.02
C ASP A 160 -0.11 7.60 8.50
N LEU A 161 -1.08 7.78 7.60
CA LEU A 161 -2.50 7.57 7.91
C LEU A 161 -2.80 6.10 8.23
N GLN A 162 -2.16 5.15 7.53
CA GLN A 162 -2.33 3.72 7.81
C GLN A 162 -1.81 3.34 9.19
N ASN A 163 -0.65 3.86 9.59
CA ASN A 163 -0.07 3.64 10.92
C ASN A 163 -0.97 4.17 12.04
N GLU A 164 -1.72 5.24 11.79
CA GLU A 164 -2.63 5.84 12.77
C GLU A 164 -4.01 5.18 12.78
N LEU A 165 -4.58 4.93 11.60
CA LEU A 165 -5.99 4.54 11.44
C LEU A 165 -6.20 3.04 11.38
N HIS A 166 -5.14 2.27 11.12
CA HIS A 166 -5.18 0.81 11.00
C HIS A 166 -6.28 0.28 10.05
N LYS A 167 -6.50 0.97 8.91
CA LYS A 167 -7.47 0.56 7.89
C LYS A 167 -6.96 -0.66 7.11
N THR A 168 -7.87 -1.50 6.63
CA THR A 168 -7.52 -2.52 5.64
C THR A 168 -7.54 -1.88 4.26
N ILE A 169 -6.41 -1.93 3.54
CA ILE A 169 -6.27 -1.26 2.24
C ILE A 169 -6.04 -2.31 1.15
N VAL A 170 -6.82 -2.24 0.07
CA VAL A 170 -6.53 -2.96 -1.17
C VAL A 170 -6.08 -1.93 -2.20
N PHE A 171 -4.81 -2.01 -2.58
CA PHE A 171 -4.17 -1.03 -3.43
C PHE A 171 -3.76 -1.65 -4.78
N ILE A 172 -4.30 -1.13 -5.87
CA ILE A 172 -3.92 -1.55 -7.22
C ILE A 172 -2.86 -0.62 -7.78
N THR A 173 -1.80 -1.21 -8.31
CA THR A 173 -0.78 -0.51 -9.07
C THR A 173 -0.17 -1.40 -10.15
N HIS A 174 0.48 -0.79 -11.13
CA HIS A 174 1.39 -1.46 -12.07
C HIS A 174 2.86 -1.10 -11.81
N ASP A 175 3.11 -0.22 -10.84
CA ASP A 175 4.44 0.26 -10.44
C ASP A 175 4.95 -0.61 -9.29
N LEU A 176 6.07 -1.30 -9.55
CA LEU A 176 6.66 -2.23 -8.58
C LEU A 176 7.33 -1.51 -7.41
N ASP A 177 7.98 -0.37 -7.65
CA ASP A 177 8.60 0.43 -6.57
C ASP A 177 7.52 0.91 -5.59
N GLU A 178 6.36 1.32 -6.11
CA GLU A 178 5.20 1.66 -5.30
C GLU A 178 4.71 0.47 -4.49
N ALA A 179 4.54 -0.70 -5.12
CA ALA A 179 4.10 -1.92 -4.44
C ALA A 179 5.04 -2.33 -3.30
N LEU A 180 6.34 -2.28 -3.54
CA LEU A 180 7.38 -2.62 -2.55
C LEU A 180 7.47 -1.62 -1.40
N LYS A 181 7.19 -0.34 -1.67
CA LYS A 181 7.22 0.72 -0.67
C LYS A 181 6.04 0.66 0.30
N ILE A 182 4.82 0.46 -0.23
CA ILE A 182 3.60 0.60 0.57
C ILE A 182 2.99 -0.73 1.01
N GLY A 183 3.25 -1.85 0.29
CA GLY A 183 2.60 -3.13 0.55
C GLY A 183 3.13 -3.87 1.78
N ASP A 184 2.22 -4.35 2.63
CA ASP A 184 2.53 -5.42 3.58
C ASP A 184 2.60 -6.78 2.86
N LYS A 185 1.72 -6.98 1.84
CA LYS A 185 1.70 -8.11 0.92
C LYS A 185 1.45 -7.65 -0.50
N ILE A 186 1.98 -8.41 -1.46
CA ILE A 186 1.82 -8.15 -2.90
C ILE A 186 1.28 -9.41 -3.57
N ALA A 187 0.12 -9.28 -4.21
CA ALA A 187 -0.44 -10.29 -5.10
C ALA A 187 -0.14 -9.91 -6.55
N ILE A 188 0.60 -10.74 -7.27
CA ILE A 188 0.90 -10.55 -8.69
C ILE A 188 -0.14 -11.28 -9.53
N LEU A 189 -0.83 -10.51 -10.38
CA LEU A 189 -1.93 -10.97 -11.21
C LEU A 189 -1.50 -11.09 -12.68
N ARG A 190 -1.77 -12.25 -13.31
CA ARG A 190 -1.60 -12.50 -14.72
C ARG A 190 -2.84 -13.20 -15.27
N ASP A 191 -3.46 -12.66 -16.32
CA ASP A 191 -4.61 -13.25 -17.01
C ASP A 191 -5.76 -13.67 -16.08
N GLY A 192 -6.05 -12.85 -15.07
CA GLY A 192 -7.10 -13.11 -14.06
C GLY A 192 -6.71 -14.08 -12.95
N LEU A 193 -5.49 -14.64 -12.96
CA LEU A 193 -4.99 -15.57 -11.95
C LEU A 193 -3.93 -14.90 -11.05
N ILE A 194 -3.95 -15.21 -9.77
CA ILE A 194 -2.88 -14.82 -8.83
C ILE A 194 -1.72 -15.81 -9.02
N VAL A 195 -0.58 -15.29 -9.52
CA VAL A 195 0.64 -16.08 -9.73
C VAL A 195 1.44 -16.22 -8.45
N GLN A 196 1.53 -15.12 -7.67
CA GLN A 196 2.21 -15.10 -6.38
C GLN A 196 1.49 -14.13 -5.43
N ASP A 197 1.38 -14.49 -4.15
CA ASP A 197 0.87 -13.62 -3.06
C ASP A 197 1.78 -13.77 -1.84
N SER A 198 2.75 -12.86 -1.72
CA SER A 198 3.81 -12.92 -0.71
C SER A 198 4.12 -11.53 -0.13
N ASP A 199 4.96 -11.47 0.90
CA ASP A 199 5.54 -10.22 1.34
C ASP A 199 6.55 -9.64 0.31
N PRO A 200 6.82 -8.32 0.32
CA PRO A 200 7.69 -7.68 -0.66
C PRO A 200 9.08 -8.29 -0.78
N GLN A 201 9.65 -8.78 0.32
CA GLN A 201 10.99 -9.36 0.33
C GLN A 201 11.01 -10.73 -0.36
N ASP A 202 9.96 -11.54 -0.12
CA ASP A 202 9.83 -12.86 -0.72
C ASP A 202 9.59 -12.78 -2.23
N ILE A 203 8.81 -11.79 -2.71
CA ILE A 203 8.67 -11.53 -4.17
C ILE A 203 10.04 -11.33 -4.83
N ILE A 204 10.94 -10.55 -4.18
CA ILE A 204 12.26 -10.23 -4.74
C ILE A 204 13.23 -11.42 -4.63
N LEU A 205 13.20 -12.16 -3.51
CA LEU A 205 14.17 -13.22 -3.23
C LEU A 205 13.78 -14.56 -3.88
N ASN A 206 12.48 -14.85 -3.94
CA ASN A 206 11.91 -16.14 -4.36
C ASN A 206 10.76 -15.93 -5.37
N PRO A 207 11.04 -15.38 -6.57
CA PRO A 207 10.01 -15.25 -7.61
C PRO A 207 9.43 -16.61 -7.98
N ALA A 208 8.10 -16.70 -8.09
CA ALA A 208 7.38 -17.95 -8.31
C ALA A 208 7.63 -18.54 -9.71
N ASP A 209 7.80 -17.68 -10.71
CA ASP A 209 8.05 -18.06 -12.10
C ASP A 209 8.83 -16.99 -12.86
N GLU A 210 9.07 -17.22 -14.15
CA GLU A 210 9.77 -16.29 -15.04
C GLU A 210 9.03 -14.97 -15.20
N TYR A 211 7.68 -14.99 -15.22
CA TYR A 211 6.87 -13.78 -15.30
C TYR A 211 7.10 -12.86 -14.09
N VAL A 212 7.15 -13.39 -12.88
CA VAL A 212 7.47 -12.63 -11.68
C VAL A 212 8.93 -12.16 -11.72
N SER A 213 9.86 -13.01 -12.17
CA SER A 213 11.27 -12.66 -12.34
C SER A 213 11.45 -11.47 -13.29
N ASP A 214 10.69 -11.42 -14.37
CA ASP A 214 10.70 -10.30 -15.32
C ASP A 214 10.21 -8.99 -14.71
N PHE A 215 9.23 -9.05 -13.81
CA PHE A 215 8.79 -7.86 -13.07
C PHE A 215 9.88 -7.25 -12.19
N ILE A 216 10.70 -8.10 -11.56
CA ILE A 216 11.69 -7.66 -10.58
C ILE A 216 13.10 -7.46 -11.14
N LYS A 217 13.30 -7.73 -12.44
CA LYS A 217 14.65 -7.75 -13.05
C LYS A 217 15.40 -6.43 -12.98
N ASP A 218 14.68 -5.29 -13.07
CA ASP A 218 15.27 -3.96 -13.13
C ASP A 218 15.34 -3.27 -11.76
N ILE A 219 14.87 -3.95 -10.71
CA ILE A 219 14.91 -3.42 -9.34
C ILE A 219 16.34 -3.33 -8.82
N ASN A 220 16.63 -2.21 -8.18
CA ASN A 220 17.83 -2.09 -7.36
C ASN A 220 17.64 -2.85 -6.04
N ARG A 221 17.99 -4.14 -6.03
CA ARG A 221 17.84 -5.05 -4.88
C ARG A 221 18.49 -4.51 -3.61
N ALA A 222 19.63 -3.80 -3.76
CA ALA A 222 20.35 -3.24 -2.62
C ALA A 222 19.54 -2.18 -1.86
N ARG A 223 18.65 -1.47 -2.55
CA ARG A 223 17.77 -0.44 -1.94
C ARG A 223 16.49 -0.97 -1.33
N VAL A 224 16.14 -2.21 -1.60
CA VAL A 224 14.85 -2.78 -1.20
C VAL A 224 15.01 -3.93 -0.21
N ILE A 225 16.02 -4.80 -0.40
CA ILE A 225 16.21 -5.96 0.46
C ILE A 225 16.73 -5.52 1.84
N LYS A 226 16.07 -6.03 2.88
CA LYS A 226 16.33 -5.71 4.28
C LYS A 226 17.22 -6.77 4.94
N ALA A 227 18.01 -6.37 5.93
CA ALA A 227 18.89 -7.24 6.73
C ALA A 227 18.21 -8.54 7.19
N LYS A 228 16.98 -8.43 7.72
CA LYS A 228 16.21 -9.58 8.23
C LYS A 228 15.93 -10.67 7.20
N SER A 229 15.89 -10.31 5.91
CA SER A 229 15.50 -11.22 4.82
C SER A 229 16.64 -12.09 4.33
N ILE A 230 17.90 -11.69 4.60
CA ILE A 230 19.10 -12.42 4.18
C ILE A 230 19.95 -12.93 5.33
N MET A 231 19.64 -12.56 6.60
CA MET A 231 20.44 -12.96 7.76
C MET A 231 20.33 -14.45 8.05
N SER A 232 21.41 -15.04 8.52
CA SER A 232 21.43 -16.33 9.19
C SER A 232 21.07 -16.18 10.66
N LYS A 233 20.21 -17.06 11.20
CA LYS A 233 19.88 -17.07 12.64
C LYS A 233 21.08 -17.47 13.48
N ILE A 234 21.31 -16.79 14.59
CA ILE A 234 22.36 -17.13 15.55
C ILE A 234 21.82 -17.25 16.97
N SER A 235 22.52 -18.07 17.76
CA SER A 235 22.15 -18.33 19.17
C SER A 235 22.85 -17.40 20.15
N LYS A 236 24.02 -16.82 19.78
CA LYS A 236 24.82 -15.98 20.69
C LYS A 236 25.46 -14.81 19.90
N PRO A 237 25.45 -13.59 20.46
CA PRO A 237 26.13 -12.44 19.87
C PRO A 237 27.65 -12.61 19.94
N VAL A 238 28.38 -12.07 18.95
CA VAL A 238 29.86 -12.02 18.92
C VAL A 238 30.32 -10.66 19.47
N LYS A 239 31.25 -10.63 20.40
CA LYS A 239 31.82 -9.39 20.96
C LYS A 239 32.61 -8.62 19.90
N GLY A 240 32.43 -7.31 19.86
CA GLY A 240 33.16 -6.42 18.93
C GLY A 240 32.55 -6.36 17.51
N SER A 241 31.40 -6.94 17.30
CA SER A 241 30.66 -6.88 16.03
C SER A 241 30.02 -5.52 15.78
N LEU A 242 29.67 -5.26 14.52
CA LEU A 242 28.84 -4.13 14.09
C LEU A 242 27.37 -4.52 14.22
N SER A 243 26.59 -3.83 15.05
CA SER A 243 25.16 -4.05 15.18
C SER A 243 24.39 -3.19 14.18
N ILE A 244 23.47 -3.79 13.43
CA ILE A 244 22.58 -3.12 12.49
C ILE A 244 21.11 -3.47 12.76
N ASN A 245 20.20 -2.56 12.42
CA ASN A 245 18.75 -2.82 12.56
C ASN A 245 18.28 -3.83 11.51
N GLN A 246 17.36 -4.71 11.90
CA GLN A 246 16.75 -5.74 11.03
C GLN A 246 16.06 -5.17 9.77
N ASN A 247 15.66 -3.90 9.78
CA ASN A 247 14.99 -3.24 8.66
C ASN A 247 15.94 -2.41 7.78
N MET A 248 17.25 -2.35 8.12
CA MET A 248 18.25 -1.67 7.31
C MET A 248 18.37 -2.32 5.94
N VAL A 249 18.42 -1.53 4.88
CA VAL A 249 18.58 -2.03 3.50
C VAL A 249 20.02 -2.36 3.18
N LEU A 250 20.28 -3.22 2.18
CA LEU A 250 21.63 -3.71 1.88
C LEU A 250 22.57 -2.58 1.47
N GLU A 251 22.09 -1.53 0.79
CA GLU A 251 22.89 -0.36 0.40
C GLU A 251 23.49 0.34 1.63
N ASP A 252 22.68 0.55 2.68
CA ASP A 252 23.13 1.17 3.93
C ASP A 252 24.08 0.24 4.70
N ILE A 253 23.82 -1.07 4.67
CA ILE A 253 24.72 -2.08 5.28
C ILE A 253 26.09 -2.03 4.61
N LEU A 254 26.16 -1.93 3.28
CA LEU A 254 27.41 -1.80 2.54
C LEU A 254 28.20 -0.55 2.96
N GLN A 255 27.51 0.59 3.17
CA GLN A 255 28.17 1.80 3.65
C GLN A 255 28.76 1.62 5.06
N GLU A 256 28.04 0.94 5.95
CA GLU A 256 28.55 0.66 7.31
C GLU A 256 29.73 -0.32 7.31
N ILE A 257 29.74 -1.31 6.42
CA ILE A 257 30.87 -2.26 6.26
C ILE A 257 32.12 -1.53 5.76
N THR A 258 31.99 -0.61 4.80
CA THR A 258 33.13 0.16 4.28
C THR A 258 33.81 0.99 5.36
N LYS A 259 33.07 1.47 6.35
CA LYS A 259 33.63 2.16 7.53
C LYS A 259 34.23 1.21 8.56
N ASN A 260 33.81 -0.05 8.58
CA ASN A 260 34.19 -1.05 9.58
C ASN A 260 34.54 -2.42 8.94
N PRO A 261 35.57 -2.52 8.08
CA PRO A 261 35.78 -3.66 7.17
C PRO A 261 36.10 -5.00 7.86
N ASN A 262 36.53 -4.96 9.12
CA ASN A 262 36.96 -6.15 9.87
C ASN A 262 35.96 -6.61 10.95
N LYS A 263 34.74 -6.04 10.98
CA LYS A 263 33.73 -6.40 11.99
C LYS A 263 32.72 -7.36 11.44
N ASP A 264 32.36 -8.37 12.26
CA ASP A 264 31.19 -9.20 11.99
C ASP A 264 29.90 -8.35 12.08
N ILE A 265 28.91 -8.62 11.22
CA ILE A 265 27.65 -7.87 11.19
C ILE A 265 26.59 -8.65 11.95
N MET A 266 26.11 -8.07 13.04
CA MET A 266 25.01 -8.61 13.82
C MET A 266 23.73 -7.85 13.53
N VAL A 267 22.64 -8.58 13.39
CA VAL A 267 21.31 -8.01 13.13
C VAL A 267 20.50 -7.97 14.42
N GLU A 268 20.00 -6.80 14.77
CA GLU A 268 19.17 -6.57 15.94
C GLU A 268 17.73 -6.25 15.56
N ASN A 269 16.77 -6.71 16.37
CA ASN A 269 15.37 -6.33 16.22
C ASN A 269 15.17 -4.90 16.78
N ASN A 270 13.92 -4.38 16.67
CA ASN A 270 13.56 -3.04 17.14
C ASN A 270 13.71 -2.86 18.68
N GLN A 271 13.93 -3.94 19.42
CA GLN A 271 14.14 -3.94 20.88
C GLN A 271 15.62 -4.05 21.25
N GLY A 272 16.54 -3.99 20.27
CA GLY A 272 17.99 -4.13 20.50
C GLY A 272 18.47 -5.56 20.77
N LYS A 273 17.61 -6.57 20.59
CA LYS A 273 18.01 -7.97 20.75
C LYS A 273 18.62 -8.49 19.45
N THR A 274 19.81 -9.07 19.53
CA THR A 274 20.44 -9.74 18.39
C THR A 274 19.64 -10.96 17.96
N ILE A 275 19.27 -11.02 16.67
CA ILE A 275 18.43 -12.06 16.08
C ILE A 275 19.13 -12.83 14.95
N GLY A 276 20.23 -12.31 14.41
CA GLY A 276 20.97 -12.95 13.34
C GLY A 276 22.32 -12.32 13.07
N LYS A 277 23.00 -12.85 12.05
CA LYS A 277 24.24 -12.29 11.49
C LYS A 277 24.15 -12.26 9.96
N ILE A 278 24.91 -11.38 9.34
CA ILE A 278 25.07 -11.32 7.88
C ILE A 278 26.56 -11.46 7.54
N SER A 279 26.86 -12.44 6.71
CA SER A 279 28.17 -12.59 6.09
C SER A 279 28.23 -11.79 4.79
N ILE A 280 29.46 -11.45 4.33
CA ILE A 280 29.67 -10.81 3.03
C ILE A 280 29.06 -11.66 1.89
N LYS A 281 29.13 -12.99 2.00
CA LYS A 281 28.55 -13.91 1.02
C LYS A 281 27.02 -13.76 0.94
N GLU A 282 26.32 -13.68 2.08
CA GLU A 282 24.87 -13.49 2.14
C GLU A 282 24.48 -12.13 1.58
N LEU A 283 25.24 -11.09 1.87
CA LEU A 283 25.03 -9.76 1.33
C LEU A 283 25.16 -9.72 -0.20
N LEU A 284 26.26 -10.30 -0.74
CA LEU A 284 26.47 -10.37 -2.19
C LEU A 284 25.38 -11.20 -2.89
N ASN A 285 24.96 -12.32 -2.29
CA ASN A 285 23.86 -13.13 -2.82
C ASN A 285 22.52 -12.37 -2.80
N GLY A 286 22.27 -11.53 -1.78
CA GLY A 286 21.09 -10.68 -1.72
C GLY A 286 21.05 -9.65 -2.87
N ILE A 287 22.21 -9.11 -3.25
CA ILE A 287 22.33 -8.13 -4.34
C ILE A 287 22.26 -8.80 -5.72
N LYS A 288 22.82 -10.02 -5.85
CA LYS A 288 22.82 -10.75 -7.12
C LYS A 288 21.39 -11.00 -7.60
N ARG A 289 21.15 -10.86 -8.90
CA ARG A 289 19.87 -11.28 -9.52
C ARG A 289 19.67 -12.78 -9.31
N PRO A 290 18.42 -13.26 -9.09
CA PRO A 290 18.14 -14.68 -9.10
C PRO A 290 18.57 -15.28 -10.42
N ASP A 291 19.24 -16.44 -10.40
CA ASP A 291 19.52 -17.18 -11.61
C ASP A 291 18.13 -17.68 -12.10
N THR A 292 17.70 -17.25 -13.30
CA THR A 292 16.52 -17.83 -13.97
C THR A 292 16.80 -19.32 -14.17
N LYS A 293 15.99 -20.15 -13.52
CA LYS A 293 16.03 -21.62 -13.74
C LYS A 293 15.40 -21.98 -15.07
#